data_72b4bbcb2c04edad1a0bff9ebec9f8cb
#
_entry.id   72b4bbcb2c04edad1a0bff9ebec9f8cb
#
_cell.length_a   1.000
_cell.length_b   1.000
_cell.length_c   1.000
_cell.angle_alpha   90.00
_cell.angle_beta   90.00
_cell.angle_gamma   90.00
#
_symmetry.space_group_name_H-M   'P 1'
#
loop_
_entity.id
_entity.type
_entity.pdbx_description
1 polymer ?
#
loop_
_entity_poly.entity_id
_entity_poly.type
_entity_poly.pdbx_seq_one_letter_code
_entity_poly.pdbx_strand_id
1 'polypeptide(L)'
;KYIKFILDEVSNEGIATYKRIYGDWTKPALGNWKSVLLEYSITPIQQYGYTTGKNSTDAAMIIDAMDILYSGNVDGFCLVTSDSDFTRLASRLRESGMDVVGMGERKTPKAFIVACNKFKYLDIIAKQDVPVPAKKDDLKDKLVKSKAEEFKRKEKIVISLPEGFEETEEEPKVEMTTFDTIEQAVLTIIRENSDEDDWVFIGDIGTMLLKRYPDFDVRNFGFKKLTPFIRSMESVEIKSVRHGSSMLFYVREKEAKDGAKNGSGRKQNEQ
;
A
#
# COMPACT_ATOMS: atom_id res chain seq x y z
N LYS A 1 14.78 6.89 9.16
CA LYS A 1 13.57 7.70 9.01
C LYS A 1 12.30 6.87 9.24
N TYR A 2 12.15 5.68 8.63
CA TYR A 2 10.91 4.89 8.66
C TYR A 2 10.91 3.76 9.70
N ILE A 3 11.98 3.53 10.46
CA ILE A 3 12.17 2.32 11.26
C ILE A 3 11.05 2.09 12.29
N LYS A 4 10.62 3.15 12.97
CA LYS A 4 9.51 3.06 13.93
C LYS A 4 8.23 2.58 13.24
N PHE A 5 7.86 3.20 12.11
CA PHE A 5 6.65 2.82 11.35
C PHE A 5 6.71 1.40 10.82
N ILE A 6 7.91 0.96 10.36
CA ILE A 6 8.12 -0.43 9.93
C ILE A 6 7.84 -1.40 11.08
N LEU A 7 8.40 -1.14 12.26
CA LEU A 7 8.23 -2.01 13.41
C LEU A 7 6.80 -1.99 13.97
N ASP A 8 6.14 -0.83 13.95
CA ASP A 8 4.72 -0.70 14.33
C ASP A 8 3.84 -1.53 13.37
N GLU A 9 4.09 -1.44 12.06
CA GLU A 9 3.36 -2.24 11.07
C GLU A 9 3.64 -3.74 11.17
N VAL A 10 4.91 -4.13 11.43
CA VAL A 10 5.26 -5.54 11.66
C VAL A 10 4.55 -6.08 12.90
N SER A 11 4.45 -5.28 13.97
CA SER A 11 3.75 -5.68 15.20
C SER A 11 2.24 -5.91 14.99
N ASN A 12 1.64 -5.28 13.99
CA ASN A 12 0.24 -5.52 13.59
C ASN A 12 0.06 -6.84 12.81
N GLU A 13 1.12 -7.34 12.15
CA GLU A 13 1.08 -8.59 11.40
C GLU A 13 1.48 -9.80 12.25
N GLY A 14 2.35 -9.60 13.26
CA GLY A 14 2.81 -10.68 14.12
C GLY A 14 4.02 -10.33 14.97
N ILE A 15 4.72 -11.36 15.46
CA ILE A 15 5.91 -11.21 16.30
C ILE A 15 7.17 -11.32 15.43
N ALA A 16 7.98 -10.25 15.43
CA ALA A 16 9.25 -10.24 14.70
C ALA A 16 10.32 -11.08 15.43
N THR A 17 10.47 -12.34 15.05
CA THR A 17 11.49 -13.26 15.57
C THR A 17 12.88 -12.88 15.09
N TYR A 18 13.02 -12.53 13.82
CA TYR A 18 14.27 -12.07 13.21
C TYR A 18 14.11 -10.63 12.74
N LYS A 19 15.01 -9.75 13.20
CA LYS A 19 15.11 -8.37 12.73
C LYS A 19 16.51 -8.15 12.18
N ARG A 20 16.69 -8.19 10.89
CA ARG A 20 17.99 -8.13 10.20
C ARG A 20 18.05 -6.97 9.22
N ILE A 21 19.21 -6.37 9.11
CA ILE A 21 19.49 -5.34 8.11
C ILE A 21 20.84 -5.62 7.48
N TYR A 22 20.93 -5.52 6.17
CA TYR A 22 22.08 -5.93 5.37
C TYR A 22 22.82 -4.71 4.86
N GLY A 23 24.14 -4.72 4.92
CA GLY A 23 24.93 -3.60 4.41
C GLY A 23 26.41 -3.77 4.64
N ASP A 24 27.17 -2.90 4.02
CA ASP A 24 28.61 -2.77 4.31
C ASP A 24 28.81 -1.78 5.47
N TRP A 25 28.79 -2.30 6.69
CA TRP A 25 28.85 -1.52 7.94
C TRP A 25 30.21 -0.88 8.18
N THR A 26 31.19 -1.14 7.34
CA THR A 26 32.48 -0.43 7.36
C THR A 26 32.39 0.95 6.75
N LYS A 27 31.34 1.26 5.98
CA LYS A 27 31.14 2.54 5.35
C LYS A 27 30.73 3.61 6.36
N PRO A 28 31.43 4.76 6.44
CA PRO A 28 31.09 5.84 7.39
C PRO A 28 29.65 6.35 7.28
N ALA A 29 29.07 6.32 6.08
CA ALA A 29 27.69 6.74 5.83
C ALA A 29 26.64 5.93 6.64
N LEU A 30 26.95 4.70 7.05
CA LEU A 30 26.08 3.85 7.85
C LEU A 30 26.30 4.00 9.37
N GLY A 31 27.26 4.81 9.80
CA GLY A 31 27.56 5.03 11.22
C GLY A 31 26.38 5.53 12.05
N ASN A 32 25.52 6.34 11.47
CA ASN A 32 24.31 6.85 12.13
C ASN A 32 23.25 5.78 12.46
N TRP A 33 23.37 4.58 11.87
CA TRP A 33 22.47 3.46 12.16
C TRP A 33 22.74 2.80 13.51
N LYS A 34 23.94 2.94 14.07
CA LYS A 34 24.34 2.24 15.30
C LYS A 34 23.35 2.44 16.46
N SER A 35 22.94 3.67 16.73
CA SER A 35 21.97 3.97 17.79
C SER A 35 20.62 3.31 17.53
N VAL A 36 20.15 3.38 16.28
CA VAL A 36 18.87 2.81 15.84
C VAL A 36 18.89 1.29 15.95
N LEU A 37 19.99 0.64 15.54
CA LEU A 37 20.12 -0.82 15.63
C LEU A 37 20.04 -1.31 17.08
N LEU A 38 20.70 -0.59 17.99
CA LEU A 38 20.68 -0.89 19.43
C LEU A 38 19.28 -0.63 20.04
N GLU A 39 18.68 0.52 19.75
CA GLU A 39 17.37 0.90 20.27
C GLU A 39 16.26 -0.11 19.91
N TYR A 40 16.26 -0.60 18.67
CA TYR A 40 15.21 -1.51 18.16
C TYR A 40 15.64 -2.97 18.12
N SER A 41 16.83 -3.31 18.66
CA SER A 41 17.36 -4.69 18.66
C SER A 41 17.37 -5.30 17.25
N ILE A 42 17.95 -4.58 16.30
CA ILE A 42 18.08 -5.01 14.91
C ILE A 42 19.51 -5.55 14.72
N THR A 43 19.63 -6.76 14.16
CA THR A 43 20.92 -7.40 13.88
C THR A 43 21.48 -6.93 12.55
N PRO A 44 22.61 -6.21 12.54
CA PRO A 44 23.31 -5.88 11.31
C PRO A 44 24.03 -7.12 10.75
N ILE A 45 23.78 -7.40 9.47
CA ILE A 45 24.51 -8.43 8.72
C ILE A 45 25.53 -7.73 7.84
N GLN A 46 26.82 -8.05 8.08
CA GLN A 46 27.91 -7.48 7.31
C GLN A 46 28.07 -8.17 5.96
N GLN A 47 28.05 -7.37 4.91
CA GLN A 47 28.41 -7.80 3.56
C GLN A 47 29.41 -6.81 2.95
N TYR A 48 30.64 -7.28 2.70
CA TYR A 48 31.64 -6.46 2.02
C TYR A 48 31.33 -6.32 0.54
N GLY A 49 31.43 -5.11 0.05
CA GLY A 49 31.37 -4.84 -1.38
C GLY A 49 32.72 -5.13 -2.03
N TYR A 50 32.88 -6.30 -2.68
CA TYR A 50 34.14 -6.65 -3.38
C TYR A 50 34.37 -5.82 -4.66
N THR A 51 33.30 -5.35 -5.28
CA THR A 51 33.32 -4.54 -6.51
C THR A 51 32.21 -3.50 -6.44
N THR A 52 32.48 -2.29 -6.90
CA THR A 52 31.50 -1.21 -6.97
C THR A 52 30.40 -1.58 -7.97
N GLY A 53 29.13 -1.35 -7.62
CA GLY A 53 27.99 -1.55 -8.51
C GLY A 53 27.50 -2.99 -8.67
N LYS A 54 27.89 -3.93 -7.75
CA LYS A 54 27.31 -5.28 -7.70
C LYS A 54 26.37 -5.46 -6.51
N ASN A 55 25.29 -6.22 -6.71
CA ASN A 55 24.23 -6.50 -5.74
C ASN A 55 24.64 -7.55 -4.69
N SER A 56 25.84 -7.41 -4.09
CA SER A 56 26.34 -8.37 -3.10
C SER A 56 25.53 -8.37 -1.80
N THR A 57 25.01 -7.21 -1.41
CA THR A 57 24.14 -7.05 -0.24
C THR A 57 22.80 -7.74 -0.46
N ASP A 58 22.24 -7.61 -1.68
CA ASP A 58 20.97 -8.23 -2.05
C ASP A 58 21.08 -9.75 -2.08
N ALA A 59 22.18 -10.27 -2.62
CA ALA A 59 22.48 -11.70 -2.59
C ALA A 59 22.58 -12.23 -1.14
N ALA A 60 23.23 -11.48 -0.24
CA ALA A 60 23.31 -11.87 1.17
C ALA A 60 21.91 -11.93 1.84
N MET A 61 21.05 -10.95 1.56
CA MET A 61 19.68 -10.96 2.05
C MET A 61 18.87 -12.13 1.51
N ILE A 62 19.02 -12.46 0.21
CA ILE A 62 18.32 -13.59 -0.42
C ILE A 62 18.75 -14.91 0.22
N ILE A 63 20.05 -15.14 0.36
CA ILE A 63 20.59 -16.38 0.95
C ILE A 63 20.07 -16.54 2.38
N ASP A 64 20.20 -15.50 3.19
CA ASP A 64 19.80 -15.52 4.60
C ASP A 64 18.26 -15.71 4.77
N ALA A 65 17.46 -15.10 3.90
CA ALA A 65 16.01 -15.33 3.87
C ALA A 65 15.66 -16.78 3.55
N MET A 66 16.39 -17.42 2.61
CA MET A 66 16.21 -18.83 2.28
C MET A 66 16.64 -19.74 3.43
N ASP A 67 17.73 -19.43 4.14
CA ASP A 67 18.17 -20.18 5.33
C ASP A 67 17.11 -20.10 6.45
N ILE A 68 16.54 -18.92 6.69
CA ILE A 68 15.45 -18.73 7.65
C ILE A 68 14.20 -19.53 7.21
N LEU A 69 13.83 -19.51 5.93
CA LEU A 69 12.73 -20.31 5.40
C LEU A 69 12.91 -21.78 5.71
N TYR A 70 14.09 -22.35 5.40
CA TYR A 70 14.39 -23.76 5.63
C TYR A 70 14.54 -24.13 7.09
N SER A 71 14.75 -23.17 7.99
CA SER A 71 14.75 -23.43 9.44
C SER A 71 13.36 -23.84 9.97
N GLY A 72 12.28 -23.47 9.25
CA GLY A 72 10.90 -23.78 9.62
C GLY A 72 10.39 -23.06 10.88
N ASN A 73 11.06 -21.99 11.31
CA ASN A 73 10.77 -21.30 12.57
C ASN A 73 9.95 -20.00 12.39
N VAL A 74 9.43 -19.74 11.19
CA VAL A 74 8.66 -18.54 10.87
C VAL A 74 7.45 -18.87 10.01
N ASP A 75 6.38 -18.09 10.17
CA ASP A 75 5.15 -18.22 9.38
C ASP A 75 5.11 -17.22 8.21
N GLY A 76 5.99 -16.23 8.20
CA GLY A 76 6.01 -15.19 7.19
C GLY A 76 7.25 -14.31 7.20
N PHE A 77 7.34 -13.45 6.20
CA PHE A 77 8.44 -12.53 5.97
C PHE A 77 7.94 -11.11 5.74
N CYS A 78 8.62 -10.14 6.34
CA CYS A 78 8.47 -8.74 6.01
C CYS A 78 9.70 -8.27 5.23
N LEU A 79 9.54 -7.98 3.94
CA LEU A 79 10.59 -7.50 3.05
C LEU A 79 10.51 -5.98 2.91
N VAL A 80 11.50 -5.28 3.45
CA VAL A 80 11.54 -3.81 3.44
C VAL A 80 12.49 -3.33 2.36
N THR A 81 11.97 -3.14 1.16
CA THR A 81 12.75 -2.72 -0.01
C THR A 81 11.85 -2.06 -1.06
N SER A 82 12.42 -1.26 -1.94
CA SER A 82 11.76 -0.75 -3.15
C SER A 82 12.41 -1.29 -4.43
N ASP A 83 13.28 -2.30 -4.30
CA ASP A 83 14.01 -2.88 -5.42
C ASP A 83 13.27 -4.09 -6.00
N SER A 84 13.14 -4.11 -7.32
CA SER A 84 12.52 -5.20 -8.09
C SER A 84 13.31 -6.51 -8.05
N ASP A 85 14.60 -6.47 -7.74
CA ASP A 85 15.46 -7.67 -7.69
C ASP A 85 14.98 -8.68 -6.64
N PHE A 86 14.25 -8.22 -5.63
CA PHE A 86 13.62 -9.07 -4.63
C PHE A 86 12.27 -9.69 -5.03
N THR A 87 11.76 -9.39 -6.24
CA THR A 87 10.50 -9.96 -6.74
C THR A 87 10.51 -11.48 -6.72
N ARG A 88 11.61 -12.08 -7.19
CA ARG A 88 11.75 -13.55 -7.22
C ARG A 88 11.82 -14.16 -5.82
N LEU A 89 12.45 -13.47 -4.87
CA LEU A 89 12.46 -13.88 -3.47
C LEU A 89 11.05 -13.89 -2.89
N ALA A 90 10.30 -12.79 -3.04
CA ALA A 90 8.92 -12.70 -2.55
C ALA A 90 8.04 -13.82 -3.12
N SER A 91 8.11 -14.07 -4.43
CA SER A 91 7.38 -15.17 -5.08
C SER A 91 7.78 -16.53 -4.51
N ARG A 92 9.09 -16.79 -4.32
CA ARG A 92 9.59 -18.06 -3.79
C ARG A 92 9.15 -18.33 -2.36
N LEU A 93 9.13 -17.30 -1.51
CA LEU A 93 8.62 -17.40 -0.13
C LEU A 93 7.13 -17.74 -0.12
N ARG A 94 6.32 -17.09 -0.97
CA ARG A 94 4.89 -17.40 -1.12
C ARG A 94 4.64 -18.81 -1.65
N GLU A 95 5.40 -19.26 -2.65
CA GLU A 95 5.37 -20.62 -3.18
C GLU A 95 5.63 -21.68 -2.09
N SER A 96 6.37 -21.30 -1.05
CA SER A 96 6.64 -22.13 0.13
C SER A 96 5.57 -22.03 1.23
N GLY A 97 4.47 -21.31 0.98
CA GLY A 97 3.38 -21.15 1.93
C GLY A 97 3.58 -20.04 2.97
N MET A 98 4.62 -19.21 2.82
CA MET A 98 4.88 -18.11 3.75
C MET A 98 3.99 -16.91 3.46
N ASP A 99 3.57 -16.21 4.51
CA ASP A 99 2.94 -14.90 4.38
C ASP A 99 4.03 -13.84 4.11
N VAL A 100 3.89 -13.10 2.99
CA VAL A 100 4.90 -12.11 2.58
C VAL A 100 4.30 -10.72 2.60
N VAL A 101 4.81 -9.87 3.49
CA VAL A 101 4.48 -8.45 3.58
C VAL A 101 5.62 -7.64 2.97
N GLY A 102 5.35 -6.93 1.88
CA GLY A 102 6.28 -5.96 1.30
C GLY A 102 6.10 -4.59 1.93
N MET A 103 7.19 -3.88 2.16
CA MET A 103 7.16 -2.47 2.57
C MET A 103 8.17 -1.68 1.75
N GLY A 104 7.72 -0.59 1.11
CA GLY A 104 8.59 0.24 0.29
C GLY A 104 8.00 1.62 0.04
N GLU A 105 8.64 2.39 -0.82
CA GLU A 105 8.15 3.70 -1.24
C GLU A 105 7.23 3.57 -2.45
N ARG A 106 6.51 4.64 -2.81
CA ARG A 106 5.60 4.67 -3.99
C ARG A 106 6.27 4.32 -5.32
N LYS A 107 7.58 4.53 -5.42
CA LYS A 107 8.37 4.17 -6.60
C LYS A 107 8.61 2.67 -6.78
N THR A 108 8.20 1.85 -5.81
CA THR A 108 8.39 0.39 -5.84
C THR A 108 7.69 -0.23 -7.05
N PRO A 109 8.40 -1.00 -7.89
CA PRO A 109 7.84 -1.60 -9.09
C PRO A 109 6.67 -2.54 -8.79
N LYS A 110 5.63 -2.47 -9.65
CA LYS A 110 4.40 -3.26 -9.50
C LYS A 110 4.66 -4.77 -9.42
N ALA A 111 5.69 -5.25 -10.13
CA ALA A 111 6.08 -6.66 -10.10
C ALA A 111 6.40 -7.14 -8.67
N PHE A 112 7.14 -6.34 -7.88
CA PHE A 112 7.43 -6.68 -6.49
C PHE A 112 6.18 -6.57 -5.60
N ILE A 113 5.34 -5.55 -5.81
CA ILE A 113 4.09 -5.37 -5.05
C ILE A 113 3.18 -6.58 -5.20
N VAL A 114 2.95 -7.04 -6.45
CA VAL A 114 2.08 -8.19 -6.75
C VAL A 114 2.69 -9.52 -6.28
N ALA A 115 4.01 -9.59 -6.17
CA ALA A 115 4.68 -10.77 -5.61
C ALA A 115 4.45 -10.94 -4.10
N CYS A 116 4.04 -9.91 -3.38
CA CYS A 116 3.69 -9.96 -1.96
C CYS A 116 2.22 -10.34 -1.72
N ASN A 117 1.89 -10.84 -0.52
CA ASN A 117 0.49 -11.01 -0.08
C ASN A 117 -0.13 -9.67 0.30
N LYS A 118 0.68 -8.78 0.91
CA LYS A 118 0.33 -7.42 1.28
C LYS A 118 1.49 -6.50 0.97
N PHE A 119 1.20 -5.24 0.60
CA PHE A 119 2.23 -4.22 0.40
C PHE A 119 1.84 -2.91 1.08
N LYS A 120 2.80 -2.29 1.77
CA LYS A 120 2.58 -1.06 2.53
C LYS A 120 3.53 0.05 2.07
N TYR A 121 2.97 1.21 1.78
CA TYR A 121 3.73 2.38 1.34
C TYR A 121 4.23 3.20 2.54
N LEU A 122 5.53 3.10 2.83
CA LEU A 122 6.17 3.75 3.99
C LEU A 122 6.09 5.29 3.95
N ASP A 123 6.15 5.87 2.76
CA ASP A 123 6.05 7.32 2.58
C ASP A 123 4.63 7.86 2.80
N ILE A 124 3.61 7.02 2.68
CA ILE A 124 2.21 7.38 3.03
C ILE A 124 2.00 7.26 4.53
N ILE A 125 2.37 6.12 5.11
CA ILE A 125 2.19 5.84 6.54
C ILE A 125 2.90 6.91 7.38
N ALA A 126 4.16 7.23 7.05
CA ALA A 126 4.95 8.23 7.77
C ALA A 126 4.39 9.66 7.72
N LYS A 127 3.54 9.98 6.74
CA LYS A 127 2.89 11.30 6.64
C LYS A 127 1.65 11.42 7.53
N GLN A 128 0.99 10.33 7.84
CA GLN A 128 -0.26 10.35 8.62
C GLN A 128 -0.02 10.51 10.13
N ASP A 129 1.16 10.15 10.63
CA ASP A 129 1.51 10.29 12.05
C ASP A 129 2.05 11.68 12.44
N VAL A 130 2.16 12.61 11.48
CA VAL A 130 2.43 14.00 11.83
C VAL A 130 1.12 14.61 12.35
N PRO A 131 1.02 15.04 13.64
CA PRO A 131 -0.16 15.70 14.15
C PRO A 131 -0.42 16.96 13.33
N VAL A 132 -1.47 16.96 12.52
CA VAL A 132 -1.94 18.18 11.87
C VAL A 132 -2.51 19.06 12.97
N PRO A 133 -1.96 20.25 13.27
CA PRO A 133 -2.58 21.19 14.19
C PRO A 133 -3.95 21.52 13.61
N ALA A 134 -5.01 21.31 14.40
CA ALA A 134 -6.38 21.63 14.06
C ALA A 134 -6.46 23.10 13.64
N LYS A 135 -6.53 23.38 12.35
CA LYS A 135 -6.88 24.70 11.81
C LYS A 135 -8.33 24.66 11.38
N LYS A 136 -9.06 25.59 12.03
CA LYS A 136 -10.42 25.97 11.71
C LYS A 136 -10.58 26.28 10.21
N ASP A 137 -11.73 25.95 9.71
CA ASP A 137 -12.22 26.34 8.39
C ASP A 137 -12.00 27.83 8.13
N ASP A 138 -11.36 28.10 7.01
CA ASP A 138 -11.41 29.28 6.12
C ASP A 138 -10.03 29.49 5.50
N LEU A 139 -9.83 29.00 4.30
CA LEU A 139 -8.81 29.45 3.32
C LEU A 139 -8.51 28.34 2.27
N LYS A 140 -9.57 27.91 1.56
CA LYS A 140 -9.41 26.81 0.57
C LYS A 140 -8.89 27.22 -0.81
N ASP A 141 -8.71 28.51 -1.14
CA ASP A 141 -8.46 28.91 -2.54
C ASP A 141 -7.17 29.68 -2.85
N LYS A 142 -6.28 29.96 -1.88
CA LYS A 142 -5.06 30.71 -2.18
C LYS A 142 -3.73 29.99 -1.97
N LEU A 143 -3.71 28.77 -1.40
CA LEU A 143 -2.44 28.07 -1.08
C LEU A 143 -2.01 27.03 -2.13
N VAL A 144 -2.82 26.74 -3.14
CA VAL A 144 -2.47 25.74 -4.15
C VAL A 144 -1.53 26.30 -5.23
N LYS A 145 -1.56 27.62 -5.46
CA LYS A 145 -0.70 28.25 -6.49
C LYS A 145 0.70 28.64 -6.05
N SER A 146 0.95 28.86 -4.75
CA SER A 146 2.28 29.31 -4.28
C SER A 146 3.27 28.17 -3.98
N LYS A 147 2.82 26.95 -3.73
CA LYS A 147 3.71 25.80 -3.47
C LYS A 147 4.18 25.07 -4.73
N ALA A 148 3.55 25.31 -5.86
CA ALA A 148 3.99 24.74 -7.15
C ALA A 148 5.19 25.48 -7.76
N GLU A 149 5.43 26.74 -7.37
CA GLU A 149 6.55 27.54 -7.89
C GLU A 149 7.82 27.45 -7.03
N GLU A 150 7.69 27.13 -5.75
CA GLU A 150 8.84 26.99 -4.85
C GLU A 150 9.58 25.65 -4.99
N PHE A 151 8.92 24.62 -5.56
CA PHE A 151 9.52 23.31 -5.83
C PHE A 151 10.33 23.25 -7.14
N LYS A 152 10.27 24.31 -7.97
CA LYS A 152 11.04 24.39 -9.24
C LYS A 152 12.41 25.07 -9.09
N ARG A 153 12.84 25.43 -7.89
CA ARG A 153 14.05 26.22 -7.68
C ARG A 153 15.03 25.63 -6.67
N LYS A 154 15.32 24.32 -6.73
CA LYS A 154 16.52 23.76 -6.08
C LYS A 154 17.07 22.58 -6.88
N GLU A 155 18.21 22.90 -7.47
CA GLU A 155 19.38 22.07 -7.79
C GLU A 155 19.30 21.11 -8.97
N LYS A 156 19.65 21.66 -10.13
CA LYS A 156 20.40 20.94 -11.17
C LYS A 156 21.79 20.63 -10.63
N ILE A 157 22.03 19.43 -10.14
CA ILE A 157 23.35 18.83 -10.15
C ILE A 157 23.43 18.03 -11.44
N VAL A 158 24.10 18.60 -12.42
CA VAL A 158 24.45 17.92 -13.65
C VAL A 158 25.60 16.99 -13.33
N ILE A 159 25.34 15.70 -13.22
CA ILE A 159 26.36 14.67 -13.34
C ILE A 159 26.33 14.26 -14.78
N SER A 160 27.35 14.69 -15.55
CA SER A 160 27.58 14.25 -16.92
C SER A 160 27.96 12.77 -16.92
N LEU A 161 27.08 11.94 -17.46
CA LEU A 161 27.37 10.56 -17.84
C LEU A 161 28.03 10.56 -19.25
N PRO A 162 28.94 9.63 -19.53
CA PRO A 162 29.56 9.52 -20.85
C PRO A 162 28.51 9.16 -21.91
N GLU A 163 28.61 9.80 -23.07
CA GLU A 163 27.81 9.57 -24.27
C GLU A 163 27.91 8.10 -24.72
N GLY A 164 26.76 7.44 -24.89
CA GLY A 164 26.70 6.16 -25.59
C GLY A 164 25.78 5.08 -25.04
N PHE A 165 24.65 5.42 -24.40
CA PHE A 165 23.55 4.47 -24.22
C PHE A 165 22.25 5.12 -24.70
N GLU A 166 21.69 4.59 -25.79
CA GLU A 166 20.36 4.90 -26.23
C GLU A 166 19.36 4.40 -25.17
N GLU A 167 18.73 5.34 -24.46
CA GLU A 167 17.57 5.07 -23.62
C GLU A 167 16.38 4.75 -24.55
N THR A 168 16.10 3.48 -24.70
CA THR A 168 14.81 2.99 -25.13
C THR A 168 14.30 2.04 -24.06
N GLU A 169 13.49 2.61 -23.18
CA GLU A 169 12.33 2.02 -22.50
C GLU A 169 11.94 2.97 -21.38
N GLU A 170 10.87 3.73 -21.62
CA GLU A 170 10.15 4.41 -20.53
C GLU A 170 9.72 3.32 -19.55
N GLU A 171 10.37 3.28 -18.38
CA GLU A 171 9.86 2.46 -17.27
C GLU A 171 8.41 2.88 -17.04
N PRO A 172 7.46 1.95 -17.08
CA PRO A 172 6.06 2.27 -16.86
C PRO A 172 5.95 2.94 -15.49
N LYS A 173 5.45 4.17 -15.46
CA LYS A 173 5.13 4.87 -14.21
C LYS A 173 4.25 3.93 -13.39
N VAL A 174 4.81 3.38 -12.31
CA VAL A 174 4.10 2.50 -11.41
C VAL A 174 3.07 3.33 -10.69
N GLU A 175 1.83 3.31 -11.17
CA GLU A 175 0.72 3.98 -10.51
C GLU A 175 0.18 3.03 -9.44
N MET A 176 0.10 3.55 -8.22
CA MET A 176 -0.62 2.94 -7.11
C MET A 176 -2.06 2.66 -7.54
N THR A 177 -2.67 1.56 -7.03
CA THR A 177 -4.07 1.26 -7.31
C THR A 177 -4.95 2.47 -7.02
N THR A 178 -5.73 2.91 -8.02
CA THR A 178 -6.53 4.14 -7.95
C THR A 178 -7.83 3.94 -7.17
N PHE A 179 -8.42 5.04 -6.70
CA PHE A 179 -9.74 5.00 -6.05
C PHE A 179 -10.81 4.39 -6.97
N ASP A 180 -10.85 4.81 -8.24
CA ASP A 180 -11.82 4.32 -9.21
C ASP A 180 -11.69 2.80 -9.44
N THR A 181 -10.45 2.30 -9.50
CA THR A 181 -10.19 0.85 -9.61
C THR A 181 -10.75 0.09 -8.41
N ILE A 182 -10.56 0.62 -7.20
CA ILE A 182 -11.09 -0.01 -5.98
C ILE A 182 -12.62 0.10 -5.92
N GLU A 183 -13.21 1.22 -6.32
CA GLU A 183 -14.67 1.37 -6.38
C GLU A 183 -15.31 0.35 -7.33
N GLN A 184 -14.76 0.17 -8.54
CA GLN A 184 -15.21 -0.86 -9.47
C GLN A 184 -15.05 -2.28 -8.92
N ALA A 185 -13.95 -2.53 -8.21
CA ALA A 185 -13.74 -3.82 -7.54
C ALA A 185 -14.77 -4.06 -6.43
N VAL A 186 -15.13 -3.04 -5.65
CA VAL A 186 -16.18 -3.12 -4.62
C VAL A 186 -17.52 -3.48 -5.25
N LEU A 187 -17.92 -2.80 -6.33
CA LEU A 187 -19.15 -3.10 -7.06
C LEU A 187 -19.17 -4.54 -7.60
N THR A 188 -18.05 -4.98 -8.15
CA THR A 188 -17.91 -6.36 -8.64
C THR A 188 -18.05 -7.37 -7.50
N ILE A 189 -17.40 -7.12 -6.35
CA ILE A 189 -17.49 -7.97 -5.18
C ILE A 189 -18.93 -8.03 -4.64
N ILE A 190 -19.64 -6.90 -4.60
CA ILE A 190 -21.04 -6.86 -4.20
C ILE A 190 -21.89 -7.75 -5.10
N ARG A 191 -21.78 -7.59 -6.43
CA ARG A 191 -22.55 -8.38 -7.41
C ARG A 191 -22.25 -9.89 -7.36
N GLU A 192 -21.01 -10.27 -7.03
CA GLU A 192 -20.60 -11.67 -6.95
C GLU A 192 -20.99 -12.36 -5.63
N ASN A 193 -21.19 -11.60 -4.56
CA ASN A 193 -21.33 -12.13 -3.19
C ASN A 193 -22.57 -11.62 -2.47
N SER A 194 -23.48 -10.91 -3.14
CA SER A 194 -24.74 -10.48 -2.54
C SER A 194 -25.67 -11.67 -2.32
N ASP A 195 -26.31 -11.70 -1.14
CA ASP A 195 -27.39 -12.61 -0.81
C ASP A 195 -28.72 -12.17 -1.50
N GLU A 196 -29.82 -12.88 -1.20
CA GLU A 196 -31.16 -12.56 -1.73
C GLU A 196 -31.60 -11.10 -1.48
N ASP A 197 -31.04 -10.45 -0.45
CA ASP A 197 -31.29 -9.04 -0.09
C ASP A 197 -30.28 -8.04 -0.70
N ASP A 198 -29.37 -8.44 -1.57
CA ASP A 198 -28.29 -7.65 -2.20
C ASP A 198 -27.27 -7.00 -1.22
N TRP A 199 -27.22 -7.45 0.05
CA TRP A 199 -26.35 -6.88 1.06
C TRP A 199 -25.13 -7.77 1.33
N VAL A 200 -23.93 -7.17 1.29
CA VAL A 200 -22.66 -7.84 1.60
C VAL A 200 -22.06 -7.24 2.87
N PHE A 201 -21.52 -8.08 3.76
CA PHE A 201 -20.83 -7.62 4.96
C PHE A 201 -19.53 -6.87 4.60
N ILE A 202 -19.34 -5.68 5.20
CA ILE A 202 -18.22 -4.80 4.85
C ILE A 202 -16.84 -5.42 5.15
N GLY A 203 -16.74 -6.32 6.13
CA GLY A 203 -15.53 -7.04 6.46
C GLY A 203 -15.09 -8.00 5.37
N ASP A 204 -16.04 -8.67 4.72
CA ASP A 204 -15.78 -9.59 3.62
C ASP A 204 -15.28 -8.82 2.39
N ILE A 205 -15.86 -7.65 2.11
CA ILE A 205 -15.36 -6.76 1.05
C ILE A 205 -13.90 -6.38 1.30
N GLY A 206 -13.55 -6.00 2.54
CA GLY A 206 -12.16 -5.69 2.91
C GLY A 206 -11.21 -6.86 2.68
N THR A 207 -11.61 -8.06 3.08
CA THR A 207 -10.82 -9.28 2.88
C THR A 207 -10.62 -9.62 1.40
N MET A 208 -11.67 -9.48 0.58
CA MET A 208 -11.60 -9.74 -0.86
C MET A 208 -10.77 -8.70 -1.59
N LEU A 209 -10.86 -7.42 -1.19
CA LEU A 209 -10.02 -6.36 -1.75
C LEU A 209 -8.53 -6.63 -1.50
N LEU A 210 -8.14 -7.01 -0.28
CA LEU A 210 -6.75 -7.35 0.04
C LEU A 210 -6.23 -8.54 -0.78
N LYS A 211 -7.09 -9.54 -1.07
CA LYS A 211 -6.71 -10.67 -1.92
C LYS A 211 -6.49 -10.27 -3.39
N ARG A 212 -7.26 -9.31 -3.92
CA ARG A 212 -7.18 -8.86 -5.32
C ARG A 212 -6.12 -7.78 -5.53
N TYR A 213 -5.91 -6.92 -4.52
CA TYR A 213 -5.03 -5.75 -4.56
C TYR A 213 -4.10 -5.77 -3.34
N PRO A 214 -2.90 -6.35 -3.45
CA PRO A 214 -1.96 -6.44 -2.32
C PRO A 214 -1.58 -5.09 -1.70
N ASP A 215 -1.60 -4.01 -2.51
CA ASP A 215 -1.32 -2.64 -2.07
C ASP A 215 -2.55 -1.89 -1.55
N PHE A 216 -3.71 -2.56 -1.44
CA PHE A 216 -4.91 -1.94 -0.89
C PHE A 216 -4.75 -1.66 0.61
N ASP A 217 -4.74 -0.38 0.94
CA ASP A 217 -4.84 0.13 2.31
C ASP A 217 -5.67 1.41 2.27
N VAL A 218 -6.68 1.51 3.11
CA VAL A 218 -7.55 2.70 3.16
C VAL A 218 -6.78 3.99 3.48
N ARG A 219 -5.61 3.85 4.12
CA ARG A 219 -4.70 4.96 4.40
C ARG A 219 -4.11 5.56 3.13
N ASN A 220 -3.97 4.78 2.05
CA ASN A 220 -3.52 5.26 0.75
C ASN A 220 -4.48 6.31 0.15
N PHE A 221 -5.73 6.26 0.57
CA PHE A 221 -6.82 7.16 0.15
C PHE A 221 -7.17 8.22 1.21
N GLY A 222 -6.38 8.31 2.30
CA GLY A 222 -6.58 9.31 3.36
C GLY A 222 -7.58 8.93 4.43
N PHE A 223 -8.06 7.69 4.45
CA PHE A 223 -9.01 7.19 5.45
C PHE A 223 -8.31 6.38 6.54
N LYS A 224 -8.87 6.39 7.76
CA LYS A 224 -8.36 5.60 8.88
C LYS A 224 -9.04 4.24 9.04
N LYS A 225 -10.21 4.05 8.45
CA LYS A 225 -11.04 2.84 8.58
C LYS A 225 -11.76 2.53 7.28
N LEU A 226 -12.08 1.25 7.07
CA LEU A 226 -12.77 0.77 5.87
C LEU A 226 -14.19 1.36 5.72
N THR A 227 -14.96 1.42 6.79
CA THR A 227 -16.35 1.93 6.73
C THR A 227 -16.45 3.38 6.22
N PRO A 228 -15.68 4.37 6.72
CA PRO A 228 -15.65 5.71 6.14
C PRO A 228 -15.18 5.75 4.68
N PHE A 229 -14.21 4.89 4.31
CA PHE A 229 -13.72 4.78 2.95
C PHE A 229 -14.82 4.31 1.99
N ILE A 230 -15.51 3.21 2.31
CA ILE A 230 -16.62 2.71 1.49
C ILE A 230 -17.77 3.73 1.44
N ARG A 231 -18.05 4.43 2.55
CA ARG A 231 -19.10 5.48 2.58
C ARG A 231 -18.81 6.67 1.69
N SER A 232 -17.54 6.93 1.33
CA SER A 232 -17.19 8.01 0.40
C SER A 232 -17.48 7.68 -1.06
N MET A 233 -17.79 6.43 -1.39
CA MET A 233 -18.20 6.01 -2.72
C MET A 233 -19.65 6.40 -2.98
N GLU A 234 -19.93 7.04 -4.11
CA GLU A 234 -21.29 7.49 -4.46
C GLU A 234 -22.17 6.34 -4.96
N SER A 235 -21.55 5.29 -5.47
CA SER A 235 -22.17 4.12 -6.09
C SER A 235 -22.76 3.11 -5.12
N VAL A 236 -22.48 3.23 -3.81
CA VAL A 236 -22.89 2.26 -2.80
C VAL A 236 -23.79 2.85 -1.72
N GLU A 237 -24.58 1.99 -1.09
CA GLU A 237 -25.42 2.27 0.08
C GLU A 237 -24.97 1.42 1.26
N ILE A 238 -24.95 1.99 2.48
CA ILE A 238 -24.52 1.30 3.70
C ILE A 238 -25.67 1.27 4.70
N LYS A 239 -25.98 0.08 5.22
CA LYS A 239 -26.85 -0.08 6.40
C LYS A 239 -26.05 -0.57 7.59
N SER A 240 -26.47 -0.18 8.79
CA SER A 240 -25.93 -0.69 10.05
C SER A 240 -26.98 -1.53 10.75
N VAL A 241 -26.57 -2.70 11.23
CA VAL A 241 -27.43 -3.63 11.99
C VAL A 241 -26.77 -3.86 13.35
N ARG A 242 -27.55 -3.72 14.42
CA ARG A 242 -27.07 -4.01 15.78
C ARG A 242 -27.14 -5.51 16.04
N HIS A 243 -26.01 -6.10 16.38
CA HIS A 243 -25.91 -7.50 16.77
C HIS A 243 -25.28 -7.59 18.16
N GLY A 244 -26.11 -7.77 19.18
CA GLY A 244 -25.67 -7.71 20.58
C GLY A 244 -25.08 -6.35 20.96
N SER A 245 -23.80 -6.35 21.40
CA SER A 245 -23.05 -5.13 21.74
C SER A 245 -22.32 -4.50 20.55
N SER A 246 -22.31 -5.16 19.40
CA SER A 246 -21.56 -4.74 18.20
C SER A 246 -22.48 -4.20 17.11
N MET A 247 -21.95 -3.24 16.31
CA MET A 247 -22.61 -2.75 15.09
C MET A 247 -21.96 -3.41 13.88
N LEU A 248 -22.76 -4.10 13.09
CA LEU A 248 -22.35 -4.67 11.82
C LEU A 248 -22.75 -3.74 10.68
N PHE A 249 -21.91 -3.61 9.69
CA PHE A 249 -22.13 -2.77 8.52
C PHE A 249 -22.22 -3.62 7.27
N TYR A 250 -23.25 -3.37 6.49
CA TYR A 250 -23.50 -4.04 5.21
C TYR A 250 -23.55 -3.01 4.09
N VAL A 251 -23.16 -3.43 2.92
CA VAL A 251 -23.05 -2.58 1.74
C VAL A 251 -23.80 -3.22 0.57
N ARG A 252 -24.50 -2.41 -0.21
CA ARG A 252 -25.07 -2.82 -1.51
C ARG A 252 -24.79 -1.75 -2.58
N GLU A 253 -24.93 -2.13 -3.82
CA GLU A 253 -24.92 -1.19 -4.93
C GLU A 253 -26.19 -0.33 -4.89
N LYS A 254 -26.07 0.98 -5.12
CA LYS A 254 -27.24 1.85 -5.25
C LYS A 254 -27.94 1.58 -6.58
N GLU A 255 -29.24 1.39 -6.55
CA GLU A 255 -30.05 1.37 -7.76
C GLU A 255 -29.89 2.71 -8.52
N ALA A 256 -29.58 2.63 -9.82
CA ALA A 256 -29.63 3.80 -10.68
C ALA A 256 -31.06 4.35 -10.63
N LYS A 257 -31.23 5.61 -10.21
CA LYS A 257 -32.53 6.28 -10.35
C LYS A 257 -32.85 6.40 -11.83
N ASP A 258 -33.63 5.47 -12.35
CA ASP A 258 -34.20 5.56 -13.68
C ASP A 258 -34.94 6.86 -13.79
N GLY A 259 -34.56 7.65 -14.80
CA GLY A 259 -35.14 8.95 -15.12
C GLY A 259 -36.64 8.86 -15.25
N ALA A 260 -37.28 9.89 -14.74
CA ALA A 260 -38.68 10.17 -14.75
C ALA A 260 -39.42 9.60 -15.97
N LYS A 261 -40.34 8.65 -15.78
CA LYS A 261 -41.36 8.28 -16.73
C LYS A 261 -42.26 9.47 -16.93
N ASN A 262 -42.18 10.10 -18.11
CA ASN A 262 -43.16 11.01 -18.65
C ASN A 262 -44.54 10.35 -18.65
N GLY A 263 -45.36 10.71 -17.70
CA GLY A 263 -46.80 10.42 -17.72
C GLY A 263 -47.51 11.29 -18.77
N SER A 264 -47.59 10.81 -19.98
CA SER A 264 -48.54 11.39 -20.95
C SER A 264 -49.97 10.95 -20.60
N GLY A 265 -50.69 11.85 -19.93
CA GLY A 265 -52.13 11.69 -19.71
C GLY A 265 -52.92 11.63 -21.00
N ARG A 266 -53.45 10.47 -21.32
CA ARG A 266 -54.46 10.30 -22.36
C ARG A 266 -55.83 10.60 -21.75
N LYS A 267 -56.34 11.79 -22.00
CA LYS A 267 -57.77 12.10 -21.78
C LYS A 267 -58.57 11.29 -22.80
N GLN A 268 -59.37 10.36 -22.34
CA GLN A 268 -60.50 9.82 -23.10
C GLN A 268 -61.69 10.73 -22.85
N ASN A 269 -62.18 11.33 -23.92
CA ASN A 269 -63.53 11.90 -24.00
C ASN A 269 -64.49 10.77 -24.31
N GLU A 270 -65.50 10.60 -23.46
CA GLU A 270 -66.73 9.88 -23.75
C GLU A 270 -67.73 10.84 -24.44
N GLN A 271 -68.28 10.37 -25.51
CA GLN A 271 -69.67 10.59 -25.94
C GLN A 271 -70.32 9.22 -26.01
#